data_6d9cfcc4b88c5377f33933a80788808b
#
_entry.id   6d9cfcc4b88c5377f33933a80788808b
#
_cell.length_a   1.000
_cell.length_b   1.000
_cell.length_c   1.000
_cell.angle_alpha   90.00
_cell.angle_beta   90.00
_cell.angle_gamma   90.00
#
_symmetry.space_group_name_H-M   'P 1'
#
loop_
_entity.id
_entity.type
_entity.pdbx_description
1 polymer ?
#
loop_
_entity_poly.entity_id
_entity_poly.type
_entity_poly.pdbx_seq_one_letter_code
_entity_poly.pdbx_strand_id
1 'polypeptide(L)'
;LGGINCPPSLRWAVAELVLGSNPAAFMYMPGPGFAGILYNLGNEEQKKMAERMIDGQWGATMVLTEPDAGSDVGAGRTKAFDNGDGTWRIEGVKRFITSAEHDMSDNIIHLVLARPEGVEGAGGAGTKGLSLFVVPKYMFDAETGELGARNGAYVTNVEKKMGLKVSTTCEITFGEKEPAIGYLVGDVHDGIAQMFKVIEYARMMVGTKAIATLSTGYLNALDYAKNRVQGADLTQMLDKTAPRVSIIHHPDVRRSLMLQKSYAEGMRALVLYTAMWQDKVAQARLTGGEDDMAERINDLLLPIVKGVGSERSYEMLAQSLQTLGGSGFLQDYPIEQYIRDAKIDTLYEGTTAIQGLDFFFRKMVRDQFQAITKVAAEITETVKNTSDGDQLAAERELLGKALEDVQGLIGQLGGWAMASQQDIQEIYKVGLNT
;
A
#
# COMPACT_ATOMS: atom_id res chain seq x y z
N LEU A 1 22.86 -3.00 8.83
CA LEU A 1 22.02 -2.69 10.00
C LEU A 1 21.97 -3.83 11.04
N GLY A 2 22.77 -4.89 10.90
CA GLY A 2 23.01 -5.90 11.92
C GLY A 2 21.91 -6.94 12.19
N GLY A 3 20.75 -6.85 11.51
CA GLY A 3 19.65 -7.79 11.69
C GLY A 3 19.79 -9.07 10.87
N ILE A 4 18.98 -10.10 11.20
CA ILE A 4 18.82 -11.28 10.35
C ILE A 4 18.05 -10.88 9.09
N ASN A 5 18.59 -11.20 7.93
CA ASN A 5 17.94 -10.91 6.66
C ASN A 5 16.72 -11.83 6.47
N CYS A 6 15.54 -11.28 6.69
CA CYS A 6 14.27 -12.00 6.55
C CYS A 6 13.78 -11.90 5.10
N PRO A 7 13.49 -13.01 4.41
CA PRO A 7 12.88 -12.95 3.08
C PRO A 7 11.58 -12.14 3.08
N PRO A 8 11.33 -11.30 2.07
CA PRO A 8 10.08 -10.56 1.92
C PRO A 8 8.82 -11.42 2.05
N SER A 9 8.80 -12.62 1.48
CA SER A 9 7.67 -13.55 1.60
C SER A 9 7.34 -13.90 3.05
N LEU A 10 8.34 -14.23 3.86
CA LEU A 10 8.15 -14.51 5.29
C LEU A 10 7.72 -13.23 6.04
N ARG A 11 8.34 -12.10 5.75
CA ARG A 11 7.98 -10.81 6.35
C ARG A 11 6.50 -10.47 6.14
N TRP A 12 6.00 -10.61 4.90
CA TRP A 12 4.59 -10.30 4.59
C TRP A 12 3.62 -11.32 5.16
N ALA A 13 4.00 -12.60 5.20
CA ALA A 13 3.20 -13.63 5.87
C ALA A 13 3.04 -13.36 7.37
N VAL A 14 4.11 -12.90 8.05
CA VAL A 14 4.05 -12.50 9.47
C VAL A 14 3.33 -11.17 9.65
N ALA A 15 3.56 -10.20 8.77
CA ALA A 15 2.89 -8.90 8.80
C ALA A 15 1.36 -9.04 8.70
N GLU A 16 0.85 -10.03 7.94
CA GLU A 16 -0.58 -10.31 7.85
C GLU A 16 -1.20 -10.59 9.23
N LEU A 17 -0.50 -11.31 10.11
CA LEU A 17 -0.99 -11.61 11.46
C LEU A 17 -1.15 -10.34 12.30
N VAL A 18 -0.18 -9.45 12.26
CA VAL A 18 -0.22 -8.16 13.00
C VAL A 18 -1.28 -7.24 12.41
N LEU A 19 -1.33 -7.12 11.08
CA LEU A 19 -2.29 -6.27 10.37
C LEU A 19 -3.75 -6.76 10.56
N GLY A 20 -3.97 -8.06 10.64
CA GLY A 20 -5.28 -8.65 10.91
C GLY A 20 -5.71 -8.49 12.37
N SER A 21 -4.76 -8.43 13.30
CA SER A 21 -5.04 -8.28 14.74
C SER A 21 -5.24 -6.82 15.14
N ASN A 22 -4.33 -5.93 14.69
CA ASN A 22 -4.37 -4.51 15.00
C ASN A 22 -3.65 -3.69 13.93
N PRO A 23 -4.36 -3.29 12.85
CA PRO A 23 -3.74 -2.51 11.78
C PRO A 23 -3.22 -1.15 12.24
N ALA A 24 -3.82 -0.54 13.27
CA ALA A 24 -3.37 0.75 13.80
C ALA A 24 -1.99 0.63 14.48
N ALA A 25 -1.74 -0.46 15.21
CA ALA A 25 -0.42 -0.69 15.82
C ALA A 25 0.68 -0.81 14.74
N PHE A 26 0.38 -1.48 13.63
CA PHE A 26 1.34 -1.60 12.53
C PHE A 26 1.75 -0.23 11.94
N MET A 27 0.85 0.76 11.96
CA MET A 27 1.13 2.11 11.44
C MET A 27 2.21 2.86 12.23
N TYR A 28 2.54 2.41 13.45
CA TYR A 28 3.63 2.96 14.26
C TYR A 28 4.96 2.20 14.11
N MET A 29 4.99 1.13 13.31
CA MET A 29 6.15 0.24 13.14
C MET A 29 7.01 0.48 11.87
N PRO A 30 6.85 1.53 11.05
CA PRO A 30 7.61 1.66 9.80
C PRO A 30 9.07 2.07 10.00
N GLY A 31 9.46 2.50 11.20
CA GLY A 31 10.81 3.00 11.50
C GLY A 31 11.94 2.14 10.93
N PRO A 32 12.02 0.84 11.24
CA PRO A 32 13.06 -0.04 10.69
C PRO A 32 13.05 -0.16 9.16
N GLY A 33 11.87 -0.18 8.54
CA GLY A 33 11.75 -0.19 7.08
C GLY A 33 12.29 1.07 6.42
N PHE A 34 11.97 2.22 6.99
CA PHE A 34 12.43 3.52 6.50
C PHE A 34 13.93 3.74 6.81
N ALA A 35 14.42 3.24 7.93
CA ALA A 35 15.86 3.21 8.22
C ALA A 35 16.61 2.43 7.14
N GLY A 36 16.10 1.26 6.72
CA GLY A 36 16.69 0.50 5.62
C GLY A 36 16.69 1.25 4.28
N ILE A 37 15.63 2.00 3.98
CA ILE A 37 15.56 2.85 2.78
C ILE A 37 16.59 3.98 2.87
N LEU A 38 16.65 4.70 3.99
CA LEU A 38 17.61 5.77 4.21
C LEU A 38 19.06 5.25 4.12
N TYR A 39 19.35 4.08 4.70
CA TYR A 39 20.66 3.44 4.62
C TYR A 39 21.11 3.17 3.19
N ASN A 40 20.17 2.73 2.33
CA ASN A 40 20.47 2.40 0.93
C ASN A 40 20.56 3.62 0.01
N LEU A 41 19.89 4.72 0.33
CA LEU A 41 19.83 5.92 -0.51
C LEU A 41 20.75 7.04 -0.03
N GLY A 42 21.11 7.02 1.25
CA GLY A 42 21.83 8.10 1.90
C GLY A 42 23.36 8.00 1.78
N ASN A 43 24.01 9.10 2.11
CA ASN A 43 25.47 9.18 2.29
C ASN A 43 25.92 8.51 3.59
N GLU A 44 27.21 8.50 3.89
CA GLU A 44 27.77 7.82 5.08
C GLU A 44 27.23 8.38 6.40
N GLU A 45 26.95 9.68 6.51
CA GLU A 45 26.34 10.29 7.68
C GLU A 45 24.88 9.84 7.84
N GLN A 46 24.12 9.80 6.76
CA GLN A 46 22.75 9.33 6.75
C GLN A 46 22.63 7.82 7.02
N LYS A 47 23.64 7.03 6.67
CA LYS A 47 23.73 5.63 7.08
C LYS A 47 23.84 5.49 8.60
N LYS A 48 24.64 6.33 9.26
CA LYS A 48 24.71 6.37 10.72
C LYS A 48 23.38 6.81 11.33
N MET A 49 22.71 7.82 10.74
CA MET A 49 21.36 8.19 11.17
C MET A 49 20.39 7.00 11.09
N ALA A 50 20.45 6.21 10.02
CA ALA A 50 19.62 5.01 9.88
C ALA A 50 19.94 3.94 10.94
N GLU A 51 21.20 3.79 11.33
CA GLU A 51 21.61 2.90 12.43
C GLU A 51 21.02 3.39 13.77
N ARG A 52 21.06 4.70 14.04
CA ARG A 52 20.43 5.28 15.26
C ARG A 52 18.91 5.08 15.27
N MET A 53 18.25 5.14 14.12
CA MET A 53 16.82 4.82 14.03
C MET A 53 16.52 3.39 14.48
N ILE A 54 17.38 2.44 14.15
CA ILE A 54 17.25 1.04 14.59
C ILE A 54 17.53 0.90 16.08
N ASP A 55 18.68 1.41 16.54
CA ASP A 55 19.11 1.29 17.94
C ASP A 55 18.12 1.95 18.91
N GLY A 56 17.62 3.13 18.55
CA GLY A 56 16.65 3.90 19.32
C GLY A 56 15.20 3.49 19.12
N GLN A 57 14.92 2.54 18.21
CA GLN A 57 13.56 2.16 17.81
C GLN A 57 12.69 3.37 17.42
N TRP A 58 13.30 4.34 16.73
CA TRP A 58 12.63 5.58 16.37
C TRP A 58 11.55 5.38 15.33
N GLY A 59 10.48 6.19 15.45
CA GLY A 59 9.43 6.28 14.46
C GLY A 59 9.92 6.91 13.16
N ALA A 60 9.19 6.67 12.07
CA ALA A 60 9.45 7.33 10.82
C ALA A 60 8.17 7.61 10.04
N THR A 61 8.19 8.65 9.21
CA THR A 61 7.03 9.06 8.41
C THR A 61 7.40 9.33 6.96
N MET A 62 6.45 9.08 6.08
CA MET A 62 6.49 9.46 4.67
C MET A 62 5.70 10.75 4.48
N VAL A 63 6.36 11.82 4.03
CA VAL A 63 5.82 13.18 4.07
C VAL A 63 5.75 13.79 2.66
N LEU A 64 4.67 13.44 1.93
CA LEU A 64 4.44 13.89 0.55
C LEU A 64 3.32 14.91 0.46
N THR A 65 2.12 14.50 0.91
CA THR A 65 0.84 15.16 0.62
C THR A 65 0.76 16.54 1.25
N GLU A 66 0.24 17.49 0.49
CA GLU A 66 -0.09 18.84 0.95
C GLU A 66 -1.59 19.09 0.81
N PRO A 67 -2.16 20.15 1.45
CA PRO A 67 -3.60 20.43 1.38
C PRO A 67 -4.17 20.45 -0.04
N ASP A 68 -3.42 20.98 -1.01
CA ASP A 68 -3.85 21.12 -2.41
C ASP A 68 -3.08 20.17 -3.38
N ALA A 69 -2.24 19.26 -2.87
CA ALA A 69 -1.38 18.39 -3.66
C ALA A 69 -1.37 16.96 -3.09
N GLY A 70 -2.44 16.21 -3.36
CA GLY A 70 -2.56 14.79 -3.01
C GLY A 70 -2.15 13.88 -4.17
N SER A 71 -3.07 13.59 -5.11
CA SER A 71 -2.76 12.79 -6.30
C SER A 71 -1.79 13.51 -7.25
N ASP A 72 -1.89 14.83 -7.38
CA ASP A 72 -0.92 15.67 -8.07
C ASP A 72 0.19 16.14 -7.13
N VAL A 73 1.09 15.21 -6.78
CA VAL A 73 2.23 15.48 -5.89
C VAL A 73 3.14 16.59 -6.44
N GLY A 74 3.20 16.73 -7.78
CA GLY A 74 4.00 17.75 -8.47
C GLY A 74 3.56 19.19 -8.21
N ALA A 75 2.31 19.40 -7.73
CA ALA A 75 1.79 20.70 -7.33
C ALA A 75 2.23 21.13 -5.92
N GLY A 76 2.98 20.30 -5.19
CA GLY A 76 3.47 20.59 -3.85
C GLY A 76 4.28 21.87 -3.76
N ARG A 77 4.02 22.66 -2.71
CA ARG A 77 4.56 24.02 -2.47
C ARG A 77 5.60 24.07 -1.35
N THR A 78 5.78 23.00 -0.59
CA THR A 78 6.82 22.93 0.47
C THR A 78 8.18 23.18 -0.17
N LYS A 79 8.93 24.13 0.40
CA LYS A 79 10.21 24.63 -0.10
C LYS A 79 11.37 24.14 0.76
N ALA A 80 12.55 24.06 0.16
CA ALA A 80 13.81 23.77 0.83
C ALA A 80 14.83 24.82 0.42
N PHE A 81 15.44 25.50 1.40
CA PHE A 81 16.47 26.51 1.19
C PHE A 81 17.80 25.99 1.69
N ASP A 82 18.83 26.05 0.87
CA ASP A 82 20.18 25.63 1.24
C ASP A 82 20.78 26.64 2.24
N ASN A 83 21.27 26.15 3.38
CA ASN A 83 21.93 26.97 4.39
C ASN A 83 23.44 27.17 4.07
N GLY A 84 24.00 26.46 3.10
CA GLY A 84 25.41 26.54 2.71
C GLY A 84 26.37 25.76 3.60
N ASP A 85 25.87 25.03 4.58
CA ASP A 85 26.62 24.21 5.54
C ASP A 85 26.33 22.70 5.42
N GLY A 86 25.64 22.29 4.33
CA GLY A 86 25.18 20.91 4.11
C GLY A 86 23.80 20.62 4.70
N THR A 87 23.20 21.57 5.41
CA THR A 87 21.82 21.50 5.90
C THR A 87 20.88 22.34 5.04
N TRP A 88 19.59 22.04 5.16
CA TRP A 88 18.51 22.73 4.45
C TRP A 88 17.43 23.19 5.40
N ARG A 89 16.87 24.35 5.17
CA ARG A 89 15.71 24.86 5.89
C ARG A 89 14.45 24.52 5.11
N ILE A 90 13.57 23.75 5.73
CA ILE A 90 12.29 23.31 5.12
C ILE A 90 11.17 24.22 5.59
N GLU A 91 10.34 24.70 4.64
CA GLU A 91 9.18 25.55 4.92
C GLU A 91 7.95 25.06 4.16
N GLY A 92 6.83 24.88 4.87
CA GLY A 92 5.56 24.46 4.27
C GLY A 92 4.68 23.65 5.20
N VAL A 93 3.53 23.23 4.64
CA VAL A 93 2.52 22.47 5.37
C VAL A 93 2.28 21.14 4.65
N LYS A 94 2.35 20.05 5.39
CA LYS A 94 2.05 18.71 4.91
C LYS A 94 0.84 18.15 5.65
N ARG A 95 0.01 17.38 4.95
CA ARG A 95 -1.26 16.89 5.48
C ARG A 95 -1.41 15.38 5.32
N PHE A 96 -2.24 14.79 6.17
CA PHE A 96 -2.49 13.34 6.20
C PHE A 96 -1.25 12.49 6.50
N ILE A 97 -0.34 13.01 7.33
CA ILE A 97 0.90 12.31 7.66
C ILE A 97 0.66 11.35 8.81
N THR A 98 0.76 10.08 8.52
CA THR A 98 0.57 8.98 9.47
C THR A 98 1.72 8.96 10.49
N SER A 99 1.38 8.85 11.78
CA SER A 99 2.32 8.69 12.90
C SER A 99 3.35 9.82 13.05
N ALA A 100 2.98 11.05 12.64
CA ALA A 100 3.90 12.18 12.70
C ALA A 100 4.15 12.72 14.09
N GLU A 101 3.29 12.40 15.06
CA GLU A 101 3.47 12.74 16.47
C GLU A 101 2.91 11.63 17.36
N HIS A 102 3.72 11.13 18.25
CA HIS A 102 3.39 10.18 19.31
C HIS A 102 4.53 10.13 20.34
N ASP A 103 4.29 9.45 21.45
CA ASP A 103 5.22 9.26 22.58
C ASP A 103 5.72 7.80 22.71
N MET A 104 5.52 6.98 21.67
CA MET A 104 5.96 5.56 21.67
C MET A 104 7.42 5.40 21.27
N SER A 105 8.08 6.46 20.82
CA SER A 105 9.52 6.51 20.55
C SER A 105 10.07 7.89 20.88
N ASP A 106 11.34 7.95 21.23
CA ASP A 106 11.99 9.20 21.66
C ASP A 106 12.17 10.19 20.50
N ASN A 107 12.27 9.68 19.27
CA ASN A 107 12.40 10.51 18.08
C ASN A 107 11.56 9.97 16.92
N ILE A 108 11.26 10.83 15.95
CA ILE A 108 10.57 10.50 14.70
C ILE A 108 11.35 11.12 13.55
N ILE A 109 11.64 10.34 12.53
CA ILE A 109 12.37 10.79 11.35
C ILE A 109 11.39 10.97 10.20
N HIS A 110 11.28 12.19 9.68
CA HIS A 110 10.40 12.55 8.59
C HIS A 110 11.16 12.49 7.26
N LEU A 111 10.71 11.69 6.29
CA LEU A 111 11.18 11.69 4.91
C LEU A 111 10.29 12.65 4.11
N VAL A 112 10.78 13.86 3.86
CA VAL A 112 10.00 14.99 3.36
C VAL A 112 10.33 15.28 1.90
N LEU A 113 9.31 15.28 1.02
CA LEU A 113 9.44 15.85 -0.31
C LEU A 113 9.27 17.38 -0.23
N ALA A 114 10.28 18.09 -0.69
CA ALA A 114 10.26 19.54 -0.80
C ALA A 114 10.94 20.01 -2.09
N ARG A 115 10.66 21.23 -2.48
CA ARG A 115 11.19 21.88 -3.69
C ARG A 115 12.35 22.78 -3.31
N PRO A 116 13.59 22.49 -3.77
CA PRO A 116 14.70 23.42 -3.62
C PRO A 116 14.38 24.79 -4.23
N GLU A 117 14.70 25.84 -3.51
CA GLU A 117 14.45 27.23 -3.90
C GLU A 117 15.74 28.06 -3.73
N GLY A 118 16.01 28.94 -4.69
CA GLY A 118 17.19 29.84 -4.64
C GLY A 118 18.54 29.16 -4.97
N VAL A 119 18.53 27.92 -5.41
CA VAL A 119 19.74 27.19 -5.83
C VAL A 119 19.72 27.03 -7.35
N GLU A 120 20.79 27.47 -8.03
CA GLU A 120 20.91 27.37 -9.48
C GLU A 120 20.87 25.91 -9.94
N GLY A 121 20.03 25.59 -10.92
CA GLY A 121 19.87 24.26 -11.46
C GLY A 121 19.02 23.31 -10.60
N ALA A 122 18.49 23.76 -9.46
CA ALA A 122 17.64 22.97 -8.59
C ALA A 122 16.18 23.47 -8.55
N GLY A 123 15.23 22.61 -8.11
CA GLY A 123 13.81 22.94 -8.07
C GLY A 123 13.15 22.89 -9.45
N GLY A 124 12.19 23.80 -9.68
CA GLY A 124 11.41 23.83 -10.91
C GLY A 124 10.01 23.20 -10.75
N ALA A 125 9.18 23.24 -11.80
CA ALA A 125 7.80 22.80 -11.77
C ALA A 125 7.65 21.27 -11.84
N GLY A 126 6.51 20.77 -11.34
CA GLY A 126 6.14 19.38 -11.41
C GLY A 126 6.94 18.46 -10.49
N THR A 127 6.81 17.15 -10.69
CA THR A 127 7.45 16.13 -9.85
C THR A 127 8.96 16.11 -9.95
N LYS A 128 9.51 16.47 -11.10
CA LYS A 128 10.96 16.54 -11.33
C LYS A 128 11.67 17.62 -10.52
N GLY A 129 10.94 18.63 -10.04
CA GLY A 129 11.51 19.67 -9.20
C GLY A 129 11.56 19.32 -7.70
N LEU A 130 11.13 18.12 -7.30
CA LEU A 130 11.08 17.70 -5.92
C LEU A 130 12.33 16.90 -5.53
N SER A 131 12.84 17.16 -4.34
CA SER A 131 13.95 16.46 -3.71
C SER A 131 13.51 15.87 -2.37
N LEU A 132 14.23 14.85 -1.89
CA LEU A 132 13.93 14.18 -0.64
C LEU A 132 14.85 14.68 0.47
N PHE A 133 14.25 14.96 1.63
CA PHE A 133 14.98 15.43 2.81
C PHE A 133 14.67 14.57 4.03
N VAL A 134 15.69 14.29 4.83
CA VAL A 134 15.54 13.74 6.19
C VAL A 134 15.38 14.93 7.15
N VAL A 135 14.27 14.95 7.89
CA VAL A 135 13.96 15.98 8.86
C VAL A 135 13.64 15.31 10.19
N PRO A 136 14.53 15.29 11.17
CA PRO A 136 14.27 14.69 12.49
C PRO A 136 13.31 15.56 13.31
N LYS A 137 12.49 14.94 14.16
CA LYS A 137 11.66 15.62 15.16
C LYS A 137 12.51 16.31 16.22
N TYR A 138 13.51 15.63 16.72
CA TYR A 138 14.59 16.17 17.55
C TYR A 138 15.91 16.01 16.82
N MET A 139 16.73 17.06 16.83
CA MET A 139 18.10 16.95 16.36
C MET A 139 18.85 15.93 17.22
N PHE A 140 19.84 15.29 16.68
CA PHE A 140 20.61 14.27 17.39
C PHE A 140 22.03 14.17 16.82
N ASP A 141 22.92 13.67 17.64
CA ASP A 141 24.27 13.32 17.24
C ASP A 141 24.26 11.96 16.52
N ALA A 142 24.71 11.90 15.26
CA ALA A 142 24.67 10.67 14.46
C ALA A 142 25.65 9.59 14.98
N GLU A 143 26.71 9.96 15.71
CA GLU A 143 27.68 9.02 16.25
C GLU A 143 27.18 8.37 17.56
N THR A 144 26.51 9.14 18.41
CA THR A 144 26.11 8.69 19.75
C THR A 144 24.63 8.37 19.86
N GLY A 145 23.79 8.98 19.02
CA GLY A 145 22.33 8.92 19.13
C GLY A 145 21.76 9.86 20.19
N GLU A 146 22.59 10.68 20.86
CA GLU A 146 22.13 11.61 21.89
C GLU A 146 21.20 12.67 21.29
N LEU A 147 20.02 12.84 21.88
CA LEU A 147 19.02 13.80 21.42
C LEU A 147 19.38 15.22 21.82
N GLY A 148 19.26 16.12 20.86
CA GLY A 148 19.47 17.57 21.02
C GLY A 148 18.17 18.36 21.06
N ALA A 149 18.21 19.57 20.51
CA ALA A 149 17.08 20.49 20.49
C ALA A 149 15.90 19.97 19.65
N ARG A 150 14.70 20.40 19.99
CA ARG A 150 13.51 20.22 19.15
C ARG A 150 13.73 20.91 17.80
N ASN A 151 13.42 20.21 16.70
CA ASN A 151 13.49 20.79 15.37
C ASN A 151 12.19 21.52 15.01
N GLY A 152 12.24 22.43 14.04
CA GLY A 152 11.11 23.27 13.60
C GLY A 152 10.00 22.55 12.82
N ALA A 153 9.80 21.26 13.06
CA ALA A 153 8.74 20.45 12.48
C ALA A 153 7.66 20.15 13.54
N TYR A 154 6.50 20.79 13.45
CA TYR A 154 5.44 20.69 14.46
C TYR A 154 4.14 20.18 13.88
N VAL A 155 3.50 19.26 14.59
CA VAL A 155 2.12 18.87 14.30
C VAL A 155 1.20 20.03 14.72
N THR A 156 0.43 20.51 13.76
CA THR A 156 -0.52 21.62 13.92
C THR A 156 -1.97 21.16 13.99
N ASN A 157 -2.26 19.94 13.51
CA ASN A 157 -3.58 19.34 13.61
C ASN A 157 -3.51 17.81 13.58
N VAL A 158 -4.50 17.17 14.21
CA VAL A 158 -4.74 15.72 14.11
C VAL A 158 -6.13 15.49 13.53
N GLU A 159 -6.20 14.75 12.45
CA GLU A 159 -7.44 14.56 11.68
C GLU A 159 -8.48 13.72 12.44
N LYS A 160 -9.72 14.17 12.42
CA LYS A 160 -10.88 13.40 12.89
C LYS A 160 -11.33 12.45 11.78
N LYS A 161 -11.17 11.15 12.00
CA LYS A 161 -11.30 10.14 10.94
C LYS A 161 -12.52 9.24 11.11
N MET A 162 -12.97 8.65 10.00
CA MET A 162 -13.98 7.60 9.95
C MET A 162 -13.54 6.34 10.70
N GLY A 163 -12.33 5.86 10.42
CA GLY A 163 -11.71 4.65 10.98
C GLY A 163 -10.24 4.83 11.29
N LEU A 164 -9.56 3.77 11.73
CA LEU A 164 -8.16 3.79 12.20
C LEU A 164 -7.90 4.93 13.20
N LYS A 165 -8.85 5.17 14.11
CA LYS A 165 -8.84 6.37 14.97
C LYS A 165 -7.65 6.42 15.93
N VAL A 166 -7.10 5.27 16.30
CA VAL A 166 -5.93 5.17 17.19
C VAL A 166 -4.63 5.55 16.46
N SER A 167 -4.55 5.35 15.13
CA SER A 167 -3.43 5.83 14.33
C SER A 167 -3.54 7.34 14.17
N THR A 168 -2.56 8.10 14.65
CA THR A 168 -2.52 9.56 14.45
C THR A 168 -2.28 9.86 12.97
N THR A 169 -3.11 10.75 12.43
CA THR A 169 -2.96 11.27 11.05
C THR A 169 -2.89 12.79 11.17
N CYS A 170 -1.74 13.33 10.86
CA CYS A 170 -1.38 14.68 11.27
C CYS A 170 -1.26 15.64 10.10
N GLU A 171 -1.47 16.92 10.38
CA GLU A 171 -0.92 18.01 9.62
C GLU A 171 0.38 18.45 10.29
N ILE A 172 1.46 18.59 9.51
CA ILE A 172 2.76 19.05 10.01
C ILE A 172 3.09 20.36 9.32
N THR A 173 3.49 21.35 10.11
CA THR A 173 4.03 22.62 9.64
C THR A 173 5.53 22.68 9.90
N PHE A 174 6.28 23.00 8.86
CA PHE A 174 7.73 23.13 8.89
C PHE A 174 8.11 24.60 8.84
N GLY A 175 9.03 25.03 9.71
CA GLY A 175 9.65 26.36 9.65
C GLY A 175 8.80 27.51 10.14
N GLU A 176 7.64 27.29 10.76
CA GLU A 176 6.75 28.37 11.23
C GLU A 176 7.22 28.99 12.54
N LYS A 177 7.56 28.17 13.53
CA LYS A 177 7.97 28.65 14.87
C LYS A 177 9.48 28.87 14.97
N GLU A 178 10.22 27.95 14.40
CA GLU A 178 11.67 27.94 14.34
C GLU A 178 12.11 27.19 13.09
N PRO A 179 13.34 27.38 12.61
CA PRO A 179 13.81 26.72 11.39
C PRO A 179 13.67 25.20 11.47
N ALA A 180 13.05 24.58 10.47
CA ALA A 180 13.01 23.14 10.31
C ALA A 180 14.24 22.70 9.52
N ILE A 181 15.20 22.08 10.18
CA ILE A 181 16.46 21.65 9.59
C ILE A 181 16.29 20.25 8.98
N GLY A 182 16.72 20.10 7.74
CA GLY A 182 16.71 18.84 7.01
C GLY A 182 18.02 18.59 6.27
N TYR A 183 18.22 17.37 5.86
CA TYR A 183 19.40 16.91 5.11
C TYR A 183 18.94 16.31 3.78
N LEU A 184 19.52 16.76 2.67
CA LEU A 184 19.23 16.25 1.33
C LEU A 184 19.65 14.77 1.24
N VAL A 185 18.76 13.92 0.75
CA VAL A 185 19.04 12.49 0.49
C VAL A 185 19.42 12.32 -0.98
N GLY A 186 20.64 11.84 -1.26
CA GLY A 186 21.13 11.72 -2.62
C GLY A 186 21.29 13.08 -3.31
N ASP A 187 20.86 13.18 -4.56
CA ASP A 187 20.97 14.40 -5.36
C ASP A 187 19.62 15.15 -5.44
N VAL A 188 19.70 16.45 -5.79
CA VAL A 188 18.52 17.25 -6.13
C VAL A 188 17.78 16.60 -7.30
N HIS A 189 16.44 16.69 -7.29
CA HIS A 189 15.51 16.12 -8.29
C HIS A 189 15.30 14.59 -8.23
N ASP A 190 16.01 13.86 -7.38
CA ASP A 190 15.81 12.41 -7.20
C ASP A 190 14.64 12.08 -6.27
N GLY A 191 14.06 13.09 -5.62
CA GLY A 191 13.11 12.90 -4.54
C GLY A 191 11.91 11.99 -4.88
N ILE A 192 11.36 12.11 -6.08
CA ILE A 192 10.26 11.24 -6.50
C ILE A 192 10.71 9.79 -6.70
N ALA A 193 11.85 9.56 -7.35
CA ALA A 193 12.36 8.20 -7.56
C ALA A 193 12.68 7.51 -6.23
N GLN A 194 13.29 8.24 -5.30
CA GLN A 194 13.61 7.77 -3.94
C GLN A 194 12.34 7.50 -3.13
N MET A 195 11.34 8.40 -3.20
CA MET A 195 10.06 8.22 -2.52
C MET A 195 9.25 7.04 -3.07
N PHE A 196 9.40 6.70 -4.35
CA PHE A 196 8.78 5.50 -4.90
C PHE A 196 9.25 4.21 -4.22
N LYS A 197 10.49 4.14 -3.70
CA LYS A 197 10.95 3.00 -2.90
C LYS A 197 10.17 2.85 -1.58
N VAL A 198 9.80 3.97 -0.97
CA VAL A 198 8.91 3.99 0.21
C VAL A 198 7.48 3.58 -0.18
N ILE A 199 6.96 4.10 -1.30
CA ILE A 199 5.61 3.83 -1.81
C ILE A 199 5.45 2.34 -2.18
N GLU A 200 6.44 1.71 -2.77
CA GLU A 200 6.42 0.26 -3.08
C GLU A 200 6.16 -0.57 -1.82
N TYR A 201 6.89 -0.28 -0.74
CA TYR A 201 6.67 -0.92 0.56
C TYR A 201 5.26 -0.64 1.10
N ALA A 202 4.81 0.62 1.03
CA ALA A 202 3.50 1.03 1.50
C ALA A 202 2.36 0.36 0.72
N ARG A 203 2.45 0.23 -0.60
CA ARG A 203 1.45 -0.46 -1.44
C ARG A 203 1.31 -1.94 -1.04
N MET A 204 2.41 -2.63 -0.81
CA MET A 204 2.39 -4.03 -0.35
C MET A 204 1.75 -4.14 1.03
N MET A 205 2.07 -3.24 1.95
CA MET A 205 1.48 -3.16 3.28
C MET A 205 -0.05 -2.95 3.20
N VAL A 206 -0.51 -2.02 2.36
CA VAL A 206 -1.95 -1.74 2.18
C VAL A 206 -2.69 -2.97 1.66
N GLY A 207 -2.16 -3.64 0.63
CA GLY A 207 -2.75 -4.87 0.11
C GLY A 207 -2.81 -5.97 1.15
N THR A 208 -1.73 -6.19 1.90
CA THR A 208 -1.67 -7.19 2.98
C THR A 208 -2.66 -6.86 4.10
N LYS A 209 -2.76 -5.58 4.50
CA LYS A 209 -3.76 -5.12 5.49
C LYS A 209 -5.18 -5.38 5.02
N ALA A 210 -5.50 -5.02 3.79
CA ALA A 210 -6.84 -5.19 3.22
C ALA A 210 -7.29 -6.66 3.27
N ILE A 211 -6.40 -7.57 2.88
CA ILE A 211 -6.68 -9.02 2.87
C ILE A 211 -6.78 -9.58 4.28
N ALA A 212 -5.90 -9.16 5.19
CA ALA A 212 -5.94 -9.55 6.59
C ALA A 212 -7.27 -9.16 7.25
N THR A 213 -7.72 -7.92 6.99
CA THR A 213 -9.00 -7.41 7.49
C THR A 213 -10.19 -8.19 6.90
N LEU A 214 -10.17 -8.47 5.59
CA LEU A 214 -11.20 -9.30 4.95
C LEU A 214 -11.23 -10.71 5.53
N SER A 215 -10.07 -11.35 5.70
CA SER A 215 -9.97 -12.68 6.30
C SER A 215 -10.59 -12.73 7.69
N THR A 216 -10.31 -11.73 8.52
CA THR A 216 -10.89 -11.60 9.85
C THR A 216 -12.41 -11.38 9.79
N GLY A 217 -12.88 -10.51 8.89
CA GLY A 217 -14.32 -10.28 8.65
C GLY A 217 -15.05 -11.55 8.21
N TYR A 218 -14.46 -12.29 7.26
CA TYR A 218 -15.00 -13.58 6.80
C TYR A 218 -15.10 -14.60 7.94
N LEU A 219 -14.07 -14.74 8.77
CA LEU A 219 -14.08 -15.71 9.87
C LEU A 219 -15.15 -15.37 10.90
N ASN A 220 -15.35 -14.09 11.23
CA ASN A 220 -16.44 -13.64 12.10
C ASN A 220 -17.82 -13.93 11.48
N ALA A 221 -18.01 -13.64 10.19
CA ALA A 221 -19.26 -13.92 9.48
C ALA A 221 -19.54 -15.43 9.41
N LEU A 222 -18.52 -16.24 9.17
CA LEU A 222 -18.64 -17.70 9.13
C LEU A 222 -19.04 -18.28 10.49
N ASP A 223 -18.40 -17.83 11.57
CA ASP A 223 -18.73 -18.26 12.92
C ASP A 223 -20.18 -17.90 13.27
N TYR A 224 -20.59 -16.66 13.01
CA TYR A 224 -21.96 -16.23 13.20
C TYR A 224 -22.94 -17.08 12.39
N ALA A 225 -22.65 -17.36 11.11
CA ALA A 225 -23.53 -18.13 10.23
C ALA A 225 -23.70 -19.60 10.68
N LYS A 226 -22.67 -20.19 11.29
CA LYS A 226 -22.74 -21.53 11.87
C LYS A 226 -23.59 -21.60 13.12
N ASN A 227 -23.62 -20.56 13.93
CA ASN A 227 -24.26 -20.54 15.25
C ASN A 227 -25.66 -19.89 15.24
N ARG A 228 -25.92 -18.99 14.29
CA ARG A 228 -27.21 -18.32 14.19
C ARG A 228 -28.26 -19.22 13.56
N VAL A 229 -29.28 -19.61 14.32
CA VAL A 229 -30.42 -20.41 13.84
C VAL A 229 -31.56 -19.48 13.43
N GLN A 230 -32.04 -19.59 12.17
CA GLN A 230 -33.12 -18.78 11.64
C GLN A 230 -33.78 -19.42 10.41
N GLY A 231 -35.09 -19.71 10.48
CA GLY A 231 -35.84 -20.31 9.38
C GLY A 231 -35.58 -21.81 9.18
N ALA A 232 -36.44 -22.48 8.45
CA ALA A 232 -36.26 -23.87 8.02
C ALA A 232 -35.35 -23.92 6.76
N ASP A 233 -34.80 -25.10 6.50
CA ASP A 233 -34.09 -25.33 5.21
C ASP A 233 -35.02 -25.02 4.03
N LEU A 234 -34.48 -24.43 2.95
CA LEU A 234 -35.25 -24.01 1.78
C LEU A 234 -36.03 -25.18 1.15
N THR A 235 -35.51 -26.39 1.23
CA THR A 235 -36.16 -27.61 0.72
C THR A 235 -37.40 -27.99 1.52
N GLN A 236 -37.55 -27.47 2.75
CA GLN A 236 -38.67 -27.72 3.70
C GLN A 236 -39.51 -26.47 3.92
N MET A 237 -39.39 -25.43 3.09
CA MET A 237 -40.05 -24.13 3.31
C MET A 237 -41.57 -24.18 3.36
N LEU A 238 -42.21 -25.20 2.80
CA LEU A 238 -43.68 -25.39 2.81
C LEU A 238 -44.14 -26.11 4.08
N ASP A 239 -43.28 -26.81 4.79
CA ASP A 239 -43.60 -27.45 6.06
C ASP A 239 -43.42 -26.48 7.22
N LYS A 240 -44.53 -26.01 7.78
CA LYS A 240 -44.53 -25.08 8.93
C LYS A 240 -44.01 -25.70 10.23
N THR A 241 -43.86 -27.04 10.27
CA THR A 241 -43.34 -27.78 11.42
C THR A 241 -41.85 -28.12 11.26
N ALA A 242 -41.27 -27.84 10.11
CA ALA A 242 -39.86 -28.11 9.85
C ALA A 242 -38.92 -27.43 10.87
N PRO A 243 -37.89 -28.12 11.33
CA PRO A 243 -36.93 -27.56 12.28
C PRO A 243 -36.19 -26.37 11.68
N ARG A 244 -35.87 -25.39 12.52
CA ARG A 244 -35.02 -24.28 12.12
C ARG A 244 -33.58 -24.75 12.00
N VAL A 245 -32.86 -24.22 11.00
CA VAL A 245 -31.45 -24.51 10.74
C VAL A 245 -30.57 -23.29 10.98
N SER A 246 -29.26 -23.52 11.13
CA SER A 246 -28.30 -22.40 11.12
C SER A 246 -28.28 -21.73 9.76
N ILE A 247 -28.05 -20.42 9.73
CA ILE A 247 -28.17 -19.64 8.48
C ILE A 247 -27.18 -20.03 7.39
N ILE A 248 -26.11 -20.76 7.73
CA ILE A 248 -25.16 -21.31 6.75
C ILE A 248 -25.82 -22.30 5.77
N HIS A 249 -27.01 -22.84 6.11
CA HIS A 249 -27.79 -23.71 5.22
C HIS A 249 -28.51 -22.93 4.12
N HIS A 250 -28.71 -21.63 4.27
CA HIS A 250 -29.40 -20.81 3.27
C HIS A 250 -28.46 -20.51 2.07
N PRO A 251 -28.96 -20.69 0.82
CA PRO A 251 -28.10 -20.63 -0.37
C PRO A 251 -27.42 -19.27 -0.59
N ASP A 252 -28.11 -18.17 -0.30
CA ASP A 252 -27.58 -16.81 -0.42
C ASP A 252 -26.45 -16.53 0.59
N VAL A 253 -26.60 -16.98 1.84
CA VAL A 253 -25.55 -16.89 2.87
C VAL A 253 -24.34 -17.72 2.45
N ARG A 254 -24.54 -18.97 1.97
CA ARG A 254 -23.47 -19.82 1.47
C ARG A 254 -22.71 -19.18 0.32
N ARG A 255 -23.44 -18.64 -0.67
CA ARG A 255 -22.84 -17.93 -1.82
C ARG A 255 -22.00 -16.74 -1.33
N SER A 256 -22.52 -15.93 -0.42
CA SER A 256 -21.82 -14.78 0.14
C SER A 256 -20.54 -15.21 0.87
N LEU A 257 -20.61 -16.23 1.72
CA LEU A 257 -19.42 -16.77 2.43
C LEU A 257 -18.38 -17.36 1.47
N MET A 258 -18.81 -18.03 0.40
CA MET A 258 -17.90 -18.57 -0.62
C MET A 258 -17.17 -17.45 -1.36
N LEU A 259 -17.86 -16.35 -1.71
CA LEU A 259 -17.24 -15.19 -2.34
C LEU A 259 -16.20 -14.54 -1.40
N GLN A 260 -16.55 -14.29 -0.15
CA GLN A 260 -15.65 -13.74 0.86
C GLN A 260 -14.38 -14.61 1.01
N LYS A 261 -14.57 -15.92 1.13
CA LYS A 261 -13.45 -16.88 1.21
C LYS A 261 -12.56 -16.84 -0.03
N SER A 262 -13.17 -16.90 -1.21
CA SER A 262 -12.43 -16.92 -2.48
C SER A 262 -11.58 -15.67 -2.66
N TYR A 263 -12.09 -14.48 -2.31
CA TYR A 263 -11.31 -13.26 -2.35
C TYR A 263 -10.22 -13.24 -1.27
N ALA A 264 -10.53 -13.62 -0.02
CA ALA A 264 -9.53 -13.64 1.05
C ALA A 264 -8.35 -14.57 0.73
N GLU A 265 -8.62 -15.78 0.26
CA GLU A 265 -7.59 -16.77 -0.07
C GLU A 265 -6.86 -16.45 -1.38
N GLY A 266 -7.60 -16.07 -2.43
CA GLY A 266 -7.02 -15.73 -3.73
C GLY A 266 -6.13 -14.47 -3.67
N MET A 267 -6.56 -13.45 -2.96
CA MET A 267 -5.75 -12.24 -2.77
C MET A 267 -4.53 -12.49 -1.87
N ARG A 268 -4.64 -13.37 -0.87
CA ARG A 268 -3.47 -13.82 -0.09
C ARG A 268 -2.44 -14.51 -0.98
N ALA A 269 -2.90 -15.38 -1.87
CA ALA A 269 -2.02 -16.03 -2.86
C ALA A 269 -1.33 -14.97 -3.74
N LEU A 270 -2.03 -13.93 -4.19
CA LEU A 270 -1.45 -12.84 -4.97
C LEU A 270 -0.39 -12.06 -4.17
N VAL A 271 -0.65 -11.74 -2.90
CA VAL A 271 0.34 -11.08 -2.01
C VAL A 271 1.60 -11.93 -1.88
N LEU A 272 1.45 -13.22 -1.62
CA LEU A 272 2.59 -14.13 -1.46
C LEU A 272 3.34 -14.36 -2.78
N TYR A 273 2.62 -14.43 -3.90
CA TYR A 273 3.23 -14.50 -5.24
C TYR A 273 4.04 -13.24 -5.54
N THR A 274 3.52 -12.06 -5.20
CA THR A 274 4.26 -10.79 -5.34
C THR A 274 5.49 -10.78 -4.43
N ALA A 275 5.34 -11.21 -3.19
CA ALA A 275 6.45 -11.30 -2.22
C ALA A 275 7.55 -12.26 -2.67
N MET A 276 7.21 -13.36 -3.37
CA MET A 276 8.20 -14.27 -3.97
C MET A 276 9.06 -13.57 -5.03
N TRP A 277 8.50 -12.64 -5.80
CA TRP A 277 9.28 -11.82 -6.74
C TRP A 277 10.19 -10.84 -5.99
N GLN A 278 9.74 -10.28 -4.87
CA GLN A 278 10.61 -9.50 -3.97
C GLN A 278 11.74 -10.35 -3.38
N ASP A 279 11.52 -11.61 -3.07
CA ASP A 279 12.58 -12.54 -2.63
C ASP A 279 13.66 -12.70 -3.69
N LYS A 280 13.27 -12.85 -4.97
CA LYS A 280 14.23 -12.96 -6.10
C LYS A 280 15.08 -11.69 -6.23
N VAL A 281 14.45 -10.51 -6.14
CA VAL A 281 15.18 -9.22 -6.14
C VAL A 281 16.16 -9.14 -4.96
N ALA A 282 15.70 -9.51 -3.76
CA ALA A 282 16.55 -9.49 -2.56
C ALA A 282 17.72 -10.48 -2.68
N GLN A 283 17.47 -11.68 -3.20
CA GLN A 283 18.50 -12.70 -3.43
C GLN A 283 19.55 -12.25 -4.45
N ALA A 284 19.12 -11.65 -5.57
CA ALA A 284 20.05 -11.12 -6.57
C ALA A 284 20.99 -10.08 -5.95
N ARG A 285 20.45 -9.11 -5.19
CA ARG A 285 21.25 -8.09 -4.50
C ARG A 285 22.23 -8.67 -3.49
N LEU A 286 21.85 -9.69 -2.74
CA LEU A 286 22.73 -10.36 -1.78
C LEU A 286 23.92 -11.07 -2.46
N THR A 287 23.75 -11.50 -3.70
CA THR A 287 24.83 -12.12 -4.51
C THR A 287 25.60 -11.12 -5.36
N GLY A 288 25.37 -9.82 -5.18
CA GLY A 288 26.05 -8.73 -5.89
C GLY A 288 25.56 -8.51 -7.32
N GLY A 289 24.36 -9.01 -7.66
CA GLY A 289 23.70 -8.84 -8.96
C GLY A 289 22.35 -8.13 -8.87
N GLU A 290 21.66 -8.07 -10.01
CA GLU A 290 20.31 -7.53 -10.19
C GLU A 290 19.46 -8.57 -10.93
N ASP A 291 18.14 -8.58 -10.67
CA ASP A 291 17.15 -9.34 -11.43
C ASP A 291 16.08 -8.38 -11.94
N ASP A 292 16.36 -7.78 -13.08
CA ASP A 292 15.50 -6.79 -13.75
C ASP A 292 14.08 -7.33 -13.98
N MET A 293 13.93 -8.60 -14.36
CA MET A 293 12.62 -9.17 -14.64
C MET A 293 11.83 -9.34 -13.34
N ALA A 294 12.46 -9.75 -12.26
CA ALA A 294 11.81 -9.83 -10.96
C ALA A 294 11.38 -8.46 -10.45
N GLU A 295 12.20 -7.41 -10.63
CA GLU A 295 11.81 -6.04 -10.30
C GLU A 295 10.61 -5.57 -11.12
N ARG A 296 10.59 -5.80 -12.44
CA ARG A 296 9.48 -5.44 -13.34
C ARG A 296 8.19 -6.15 -12.99
N ILE A 297 8.25 -7.44 -12.65
CA ILE A 297 7.05 -8.20 -12.26
C ILE A 297 6.54 -7.73 -10.88
N ASN A 298 7.42 -7.50 -9.90
CA ASN A 298 7.03 -6.89 -8.63
C ASN A 298 6.30 -5.56 -8.86
N ASP A 299 6.88 -4.70 -9.68
CA ASP A 299 6.32 -3.40 -10.07
C ASP A 299 4.95 -3.50 -10.73
N LEU A 300 4.76 -4.49 -11.62
CA LEU A 300 3.48 -4.78 -12.28
C LEU A 300 2.41 -5.19 -11.27
N LEU A 301 2.76 -6.03 -10.29
CA LEU A 301 1.80 -6.64 -9.37
C LEU A 301 1.38 -5.69 -8.24
N LEU A 302 2.22 -4.75 -7.81
CA LEU A 302 1.92 -3.84 -6.70
C LEU A 302 0.64 -3.02 -6.87
N PRO A 303 0.32 -2.41 -8.02
CA PRO A 303 -0.96 -1.74 -8.25
C PRO A 303 -2.17 -2.68 -8.12
N ILE A 304 -2.02 -3.95 -8.53
CA ILE A 304 -3.09 -4.95 -8.41
C ILE A 304 -3.27 -5.34 -6.95
N VAL A 305 -2.19 -5.65 -6.23
CA VAL A 305 -2.21 -5.99 -4.81
C VAL A 305 -2.90 -4.87 -4.00
N LYS A 306 -2.52 -3.61 -4.24
CA LYS A 306 -3.10 -2.46 -3.55
C LYS A 306 -4.51 -2.13 -4.06
N GLY A 307 -4.69 -1.94 -5.36
CA GLY A 307 -5.92 -1.44 -5.95
C GLY A 307 -7.05 -2.45 -5.87
N VAL A 308 -6.88 -3.61 -6.49
CA VAL A 308 -7.90 -4.68 -6.47
C VAL A 308 -8.05 -5.23 -5.05
N GLY A 309 -6.94 -5.40 -4.31
CA GLY A 309 -6.95 -5.88 -2.93
C GLY A 309 -7.81 -5.03 -2.02
N SER A 310 -7.64 -3.71 -2.04
CA SER A 310 -8.39 -2.79 -1.18
C SER A 310 -9.87 -2.70 -1.58
N GLU A 311 -10.20 -2.58 -2.86
CA GLU A 311 -11.60 -2.46 -3.32
C GLU A 311 -12.39 -3.74 -3.04
N ARG A 312 -11.87 -4.90 -3.43
CA ARG A 312 -12.57 -6.17 -3.22
C ARG A 312 -12.69 -6.54 -1.75
N SER A 313 -11.67 -6.24 -0.93
CA SER A 313 -11.76 -6.45 0.51
C SER A 313 -12.86 -5.58 1.13
N TYR A 314 -12.96 -4.31 0.73
CA TYR A 314 -14.02 -3.42 1.22
C TYR A 314 -15.42 -3.90 0.84
N GLU A 315 -15.63 -4.28 -0.42
CA GLU A 315 -16.89 -4.85 -0.90
C GLU A 315 -17.28 -6.13 -0.12
N MET A 316 -16.32 -7.03 0.09
CA MET A 316 -16.56 -8.30 0.78
C MET A 316 -16.77 -8.13 2.27
N LEU A 317 -16.19 -7.12 2.91
CA LEU A 317 -16.49 -6.76 4.30
C LEU A 317 -17.93 -6.29 4.46
N ALA A 318 -18.49 -5.58 3.48
CA ALA A 318 -19.91 -5.26 3.46
C ALA A 318 -20.78 -6.54 3.39
N GLN A 319 -20.36 -7.56 2.64
CA GLN A 319 -21.01 -8.87 2.62
C GLN A 319 -20.83 -9.63 3.95
N SER A 320 -19.69 -9.49 4.62
CA SER A 320 -19.47 -10.04 5.95
C SER A 320 -20.45 -9.45 6.97
N LEU A 321 -20.63 -8.13 6.96
CA LEU A 321 -21.60 -7.44 7.80
C LEU A 321 -23.03 -7.88 7.47
N GLN A 322 -23.38 -7.96 6.19
CA GLN A 322 -24.71 -8.41 5.73
C GLN A 322 -25.04 -9.81 6.23
N THR A 323 -24.06 -10.71 6.36
CA THR A 323 -24.25 -12.06 6.89
C THR A 323 -24.78 -12.06 8.31
N LEU A 324 -24.47 -11.04 9.12
CA LEU A 324 -24.97 -10.89 10.49
C LEU A 324 -26.38 -10.29 10.55
N GLY A 325 -26.95 -9.83 9.42
CA GLY A 325 -28.24 -9.14 9.38
C GLY A 325 -28.24 -7.89 10.25
N GLY A 326 -29.33 -7.61 10.97
CA GLY A 326 -29.41 -6.44 11.84
C GLY A 326 -28.37 -6.39 12.95
N SER A 327 -27.86 -7.54 13.40
CA SER A 327 -26.76 -7.60 14.39
C SER A 327 -25.46 -7.02 13.88
N GLY A 328 -25.22 -7.09 12.56
CA GLY A 328 -24.00 -6.52 11.95
C GLY A 328 -23.92 -5.00 12.03
N PHE A 329 -25.05 -4.33 12.23
CA PHE A 329 -25.10 -2.86 12.37
C PHE A 329 -24.79 -2.38 13.80
N LEU A 330 -24.64 -3.31 14.75
CA LEU A 330 -24.37 -3.01 16.16
C LEU A 330 -22.87 -3.04 16.46
N GLN A 331 -22.44 -2.20 17.39
CA GLN A 331 -21.06 -2.17 17.89
C GLN A 331 -20.70 -3.37 18.79
N ASP A 332 -21.66 -4.26 19.07
CA ASP A 332 -21.42 -5.53 19.75
C ASP A 332 -20.59 -6.51 18.91
N TYR A 333 -20.51 -6.27 17.59
CA TYR A 333 -19.75 -7.05 16.62
C TYR A 333 -18.68 -6.21 15.93
N PRO A 334 -17.48 -6.74 15.67
CA PRO A 334 -16.35 -5.93 15.21
C PRO A 334 -16.39 -5.55 13.73
N ILE A 335 -17.27 -6.15 12.92
CA ILE A 335 -17.25 -5.98 11.46
C ILE A 335 -17.54 -4.53 11.04
N GLU A 336 -18.40 -3.81 11.77
CA GLU A 336 -18.69 -2.41 11.50
C GLU A 336 -17.41 -1.56 11.60
N GLN A 337 -16.55 -1.84 12.58
CA GLN A 337 -15.25 -1.18 12.71
C GLN A 337 -14.31 -1.58 11.57
N TYR A 338 -14.28 -2.85 11.18
CA TYR A 338 -13.46 -3.31 10.07
C TYR A 338 -13.78 -2.58 8.76
N ILE A 339 -15.06 -2.33 8.49
CA ILE A 339 -15.50 -1.55 7.32
C ILE A 339 -14.98 -0.12 7.40
N ARG A 340 -15.12 0.53 8.55
CA ARG A 340 -14.63 1.90 8.74
C ARG A 340 -13.11 2.00 8.60
N ASP A 341 -12.38 1.03 9.13
CA ASP A 341 -10.93 0.96 9.10
C ASP A 341 -10.37 0.56 7.73
N ALA A 342 -11.14 -0.23 6.95
CA ALA A 342 -10.73 -0.66 5.62
C ALA A 342 -10.93 0.40 4.54
N LYS A 343 -11.87 1.36 4.73
CA LYS A 343 -12.17 2.34 3.66
C LYS A 343 -10.98 3.16 3.24
N ILE A 344 -10.07 3.48 4.15
CA ILE A 344 -8.86 4.25 3.83
C ILE A 344 -7.96 3.53 2.81
N ASP A 345 -8.00 2.20 2.75
CA ASP A 345 -7.12 1.40 1.88
C ASP A 345 -7.38 1.67 0.40
N THR A 346 -8.60 2.09 0.02
CA THR A 346 -8.92 2.48 -1.36
C THR A 346 -8.48 3.92 -1.70
N LEU A 347 -8.11 4.73 -0.70
CA LEU A 347 -7.90 6.17 -0.83
C LEU A 347 -6.42 6.56 -0.75
N TYR A 348 -5.69 6.11 0.30
CA TYR A 348 -4.29 6.50 0.49
C TYR A 348 -3.33 5.69 -0.40
N GLU A 349 -2.06 6.12 -0.48
CA GLU A 349 -1.02 5.53 -1.34
C GLU A 349 -1.39 5.48 -2.83
N GLY A 350 -2.16 6.48 -3.26
CA GLY A 350 -2.80 6.56 -4.56
C GLY A 350 -4.18 5.88 -4.58
N THR A 351 -5.20 6.64 -5.00
CA THR A 351 -6.55 6.10 -5.17
C THR A 351 -6.57 4.97 -6.20
N THR A 352 -7.65 4.19 -6.24
CA THR A 352 -7.79 3.07 -7.18
C THR A 352 -7.61 3.51 -8.64
N ALA A 353 -8.14 4.69 -9.02
CA ALA A 353 -7.92 5.26 -10.35
C ALA A 353 -6.42 5.55 -10.63
N ILE A 354 -5.67 6.05 -9.63
CA ILE A 354 -4.22 6.26 -9.76
C ILE A 354 -3.48 4.92 -9.92
N GLN A 355 -3.93 3.86 -9.21
CA GLN A 355 -3.36 2.51 -9.40
C GLN A 355 -3.60 2.00 -10.83
N GLY A 356 -4.82 2.18 -11.37
CA GLY A 356 -5.14 1.78 -12.75
C GLY A 356 -4.30 2.52 -13.79
N LEU A 357 -4.18 3.85 -13.67
CA LEU A 357 -3.33 4.65 -14.57
C LEU A 357 -1.84 4.26 -14.45
N ASP A 358 -1.34 4.04 -13.25
CA ASP A 358 0.04 3.59 -13.02
C ASP A 358 0.27 2.19 -13.64
N PHE A 359 -0.67 1.27 -13.43
CA PHE A 359 -0.64 -0.08 -13.96
C PHE A 359 -0.54 -0.10 -15.49
N PHE A 360 -1.42 0.63 -16.17
CA PHE A 360 -1.42 0.64 -17.63
C PHE A 360 -0.24 1.45 -18.20
N PHE A 361 -0.13 2.74 -17.87
CA PHE A 361 0.84 3.61 -18.55
C PHE A 361 2.29 3.36 -18.12
N ARG A 362 2.54 3.08 -16.84
CA ARG A 362 3.90 2.91 -16.34
C ARG A 362 4.35 1.47 -16.30
N LYS A 363 3.48 0.55 -15.82
CA LYS A 363 3.88 -0.84 -15.58
C LYS A 363 3.66 -1.75 -16.79
N MET A 364 2.86 -1.31 -17.79
CA MET A 364 2.69 -2.02 -19.07
C MET A 364 3.33 -1.25 -20.24
N VAL A 365 2.81 -0.06 -20.57
CA VAL A 365 3.24 0.68 -21.78
C VAL A 365 4.71 1.08 -21.70
N ARG A 366 5.14 1.72 -20.59
CA ARG A 366 6.54 2.12 -20.41
C ARG A 366 7.49 0.93 -20.29
N ASP A 367 7.03 -0.18 -19.71
CA ASP A 367 7.74 -1.45 -19.62
C ASP A 367 7.78 -2.21 -20.96
N GLN A 368 7.15 -1.69 -22.01
CA GLN A 368 7.00 -2.36 -23.30
C GLN A 368 6.37 -3.74 -23.17
N PHE A 369 5.45 -3.91 -22.22
CA PHE A 369 4.70 -5.14 -21.94
C PHE A 369 5.55 -6.37 -21.55
N GLN A 370 6.80 -6.20 -21.15
CA GLN A 370 7.69 -7.33 -20.85
C GLN A 370 7.22 -8.13 -19.63
N ALA A 371 6.94 -7.46 -18.51
CA ALA A 371 6.50 -8.12 -17.29
C ALA A 371 5.15 -8.82 -17.47
N ILE A 372 4.15 -8.15 -18.07
CA ILE A 372 2.83 -8.76 -18.28
C ILE A 372 2.89 -9.96 -19.24
N THR A 373 3.75 -9.91 -20.26
CA THR A 373 3.98 -11.04 -21.19
C THR A 373 4.57 -12.23 -20.45
N LYS A 374 5.51 -12.00 -19.53
CA LYS A 374 6.10 -13.07 -18.71
C LYS A 374 5.06 -13.72 -17.81
N VAL A 375 4.24 -12.92 -17.12
CA VAL A 375 3.15 -13.42 -16.25
C VAL A 375 2.11 -14.18 -17.09
N ALA A 376 1.70 -13.66 -18.26
CA ALA A 376 0.78 -14.34 -19.17
C ALA A 376 1.32 -15.68 -19.67
N ALA A 377 2.63 -15.79 -19.90
CA ALA A 377 3.26 -17.06 -20.27
C ALA A 377 3.19 -18.09 -19.12
N GLU A 378 3.41 -17.70 -17.88
CA GLU A 378 3.26 -18.57 -16.70
C GLU A 378 1.81 -19.04 -16.52
N ILE A 379 0.84 -18.16 -16.71
CA ILE A 379 -0.59 -18.52 -16.70
C ILE A 379 -0.90 -19.50 -17.81
N THR A 380 -0.39 -19.26 -19.02
CA THR A 380 -0.58 -20.18 -20.18
C THR A 380 0.00 -21.57 -19.91
N GLU A 381 1.16 -21.63 -19.27
CA GLU A 381 1.77 -22.90 -18.85
C GLU A 381 0.88 -23.63 -17.83
N THR A 382 0.35 -22.90 -16.84
CA THR A 382 -0.59 -23.43 -15.86
C THR A 382 -1.87 -23.97 -16.50
N VAL A 383 -2.44 -23.25 -17.48
CA VAL A 383 -3.63 -23.70 -18.25
C VAL A 383 -3.37 -25.00 -18.99
N LYS A 384 -2.17 -25.18 -19.54
CA LYS A 384 -1.78 -26.37 -20.30
C LYS A 384 -1.34 -27.54 -19.42
N ASN A 385 -1.04 -27.30 -18.15
CA ASN A 385 -0.55 -28.34 -17.23
C ASN A 385 -1.71 -29.25 -16.81
N THR A 386 -1.63 -30.52 -17.18
CA THR A 386 -2.60 -31.58 -16.83
C THR A 386 -2.02 -32.62 -15.88
N SER A 387 -0.95 -32.29 -15.17
CA SER A 387 -0.28 -33.23 -14.24
C SER A 387 -1.16 -33.64 -13.05
N ASP A 388 -2.21 -32.88 -12.74
CA ASP A 388 -3.25 -33.15 -11.74
C ASP A 388 -4.40 -34.05 -12.27
N GLY A 389 -4.28 -34.53 -13.51
CA GLY A 389 -5.38 -35.17 -14.22
C GLY A 389 -6.46 -34.16 -14.59
N ASP A 390 -7.71 -34.58 -14.54
CA ASP A 390 -8.85 -33.71 -14.91
C ASP A 390 -9.51 -33.01 -13.69
N GLN A 391 -8.90 -33.05 -12.53
CA GLN A 391 -9.51 -32.50 -11.31
C GLN A 391 -9.80 -30.98 -11.40
N LEU A 392 -8.95 -30.22 -12.08
CA LEU A 392 -9.07 -28.77 -12.28
C LEU A 392 -9.31 -28.37 -13.75
N ALA A 393 -9.89 -29.28 -14.55
CA ALA A 393 -10.10 -29.02 -15.99
C ALA A 393 -10.99 -27.78 -16.24
N ALA A 394 -12.09 -27.66 -15.49
CA ALA A 394 -13.01 -26.52 -15.62
C ALA A 394 -12.36 -25.20 -15.19
N GLU A 395 -11.59 -25.22 -14.13
CA GLU A 395 -10.86 -24.05 -13.62
C GLU A 395 -9.77 -23.61 -14.60
N ARG A 396 -9.05 -24.55 -15.22
CA ARG A 396 -8.07 -24.25 -16.28
C ARG A 396 -8.72 -23.64 -17.53
N GLU A 397 -9.88 -24.14 -17.94
CA GLU A 397 -10.64 -23.56 -19.06
C GLU A 397 -11.06 -22.12 -18.75
N LEU A 398 -11.61 -21.87 -17.54
CA LEU A 398 -11.99 -20.54 -17.10
C LEU A 398 -10.80 -19.59 -17.01
N LEU A 399 -9.65 -20.08 -16.51
CA LEU A 399 -8.41 -19.29 -16.43
C LEU A 399 -7.90 -18.92 -17.83
N GLY A 400 -7.93 -19.86 -18.78
CA GLY A 400 -7.56 -19.61 -20.17
C GLY A 400 -8.43 -18.53 -20.81
N LYS A 401 -9.76 -18.62 -20.63
CA LYS A 401 -10.70 -17.62 -21.12
C LYS A 401 -10.49 -16.24 -20.47
N ALA A 402 -10.25 -16.20 -19.16
CA ALA A 402 -9.95 -14.95 -18.48
C ALA A 402 -8.65 -14.31 -19.00
N LEU A 403 -7.63 -15.11 -19.34
CA LEU A 403 -6.40 -14.61 -19.94
C LEU A 403 -6.65 -14.00 -21.33
N GLU A 404 -7.48 -14.65 -22.17
CA GLU A 404 -7.88 -14.12 -23.48
C GLU A 404 -8.63 -12.78 -23.34
N ASP A 405 -9.57 -12.69 -22.38
CA ASP A 405 -10.33 -11.47 -22.09
C ASP A 405 -9.38 -10.33 -21.67
N VAL A 406 -8.42 -10.59 -20.78
CA VAL A 406 -7.42 -9.58 -20.35
C VAL A 406 -6.55 -9.13 -21.52
N GLN A 407 -6.10 -10.05 -22.38
CA GLN A 407 -5.33 -9.71 -23.59
C GLN A 407 -6.14 -8.84 -24.54
N GLY A 408 -7.43 -9.14 -24.72
CA GLY A 408 -8.36 -8.33 -25.51
C GLY A 408 -8.53 -6.91 -24.95
N LEU A 409 -8.70 -6.79 -23.63
CA LEU A 409 -8.79 -5.48 -22.94
C LEU A 409 -7.50 -4.65 -23.11
N ILE A 410 -6.34 -5.27 -22.92
CA ILE A 410 -5.03 -4.60 -23.10
C ILE A 410 -4.88 -4.11 -24.55
N GLY A 411 -5.26 -4.95 -25.53
CA GLY A 411 -5.24 -4.58 -26.95
C GLY A 411 -6.15 -3.38 -27.25
N GLN A 412 -7.36 -3.35 -26.66
CA GLN A 412 -8.29 -2.24 -26.83
C GLN A 412 -7.77 -0.95 -26.20
N LEU A 413 -7.24 -1.01 -24.98
CA LEU A 413 -6.62 0.14 -24.30
C LEU A 413 -5.43 0.67 -25.10
N GLY A 414 -4.59 -0.21 -25.63
CA GLY A 414 -3.47 0.15 -26.51
C GLY A 414 -3.93 0.82 -27.80
N GLY A 415 -5.02 0.34 -28.40
CA GLY A 415 -5.65 0.94 -29.59
C GLY A 415 -6.10 2.38 -29.32
N TRP A 416 -6.80 2.64 -28.22
CA TRP A 416 -7.20 4.00 -27.83
C TRP A 416 -6.00 4.89 -27.48
N ALA A 417 -5.00 4.35 -26.82
CA ALA A 417 -3.77 5.11 -26.51
C ALA A 417 -3.01 5.51 -27.79
N MET A 418 -2.99 4.66 -28.82
CA MET A 418 -2.42 5.03 -30.12
C MET A 418 -3.29 6.04 -30.87
N ALA A 419 -4.61 5.87 -30.87
CA ALA A 419 -5.54 6.82 -31.50
C ALA A 419 -5.46 8.22 -30.88
N SER A 420 -5.10 8.32 -29.60
CA SER A 420 -4.93 9.61 -28.91
C SER A 420 -3.78 10.48 -29.48
N GLN A 421 -2.89 9.90 -30.27
CA GLN A 421 -1.87 10.67 -31.00
C GLN A 421 -2.46 11.51 -32.14
N GLN A 422 -3.61 11.11 -32.67
CA GLN A 422 -4.33 11.83 -33.73
C GLN A 422 -5.48 12.67 -33.14
N ASP A 423 -6.22 12.11 -32.19
CA ASP A 423 -7.27 12.79 -31.44
C ASP A 423 -7.05 12.61 -29.93
N ILE A 424 -6.58 13.65 -29.28
CA ILE A 424 -6.25 13.61 -27.85
C ILE A 424 -7.44 13.21 -26.95
N GLN A 425 -8.68 13.39 -27.41
CA GLN A 425 -9.88 13.00 -26.66
C GLN A 425 -9.99 11.47 -26.47
N GLU A 426 -9.38 10.68 -27.35
CA GLU A 426 -9.36 9.23 -27.20
C GLU A 426 -8.67 8.75 -25.90
N ILE A 427 -7.80 9.59 -25.29
CA ILE A 427 -7.17 9.27 -24.02
C ILE A 427 -8.17 9.13 -22.85
N TYR A 428 -9.33 9.80 -22.94
CA TYR A 428 -10.37 9.63 -21.91
C TYR A 428 -10.93 8.19 -21.86
N LYS A 429 -10.98 7.51 -22.99
CA LYS A 429 -11.41 6.10 -23.04
C LYS A 429 -10.43 5.21 -22.28
N VAL A 430 -9.14 5.49 -22.40
CA VAL A 430 -8.11 4.79 -21.61
C VAL A 430 -8.31 5.08 -20.12
N GLY A 431 -8.40 6.36 -19.73
CA GLY A 431 -8.55 6.75 -18.32
C GLY A 431 -9.82 6.24 -17.65
N LEU A 432 -10.89 6.00 -18.40
CA LEU A 432 -12.15 5.44 -17.89
C LEU A 432 -12.10 3.92 -17.67
N ASN A 433 -11.23 3.21 -18.39
CA ASN A 433 -11.26 1.75 -18.45
C ASN A 433 -9.99 1.07 -17.88
N THR A 434 -9.05 1.87 -17.39
CA THR A 434 -7.92 1.37 -16.59
C THR A 434 -8.26 1.36 -15.11
#